data_0063706972c2e36a9dc756ec22b8e475
#
_entry.id   0063706972c2e36a9dc756ec22b8e475
#
_cell.length_a   1.000
_cell.length_b   1.000
_cell.length_c   1.000
_cell.angle_alpha   90.00
_cell.angle_beta   90.00
_cell.angle_gamma   90.00
#
_symmetry.space_group_name_H-M   'P 1'
#
loop_
_entity.id
_entity.type
_entity.pdbx_description
1 polymer ?
#
loop_
_entity_poly.entity_id
_entity_poly.type
_entity_poly.pdbx_seq_one_letter_code
_entity_poly.pdbx_strand_id
1 'polypeptide(L)'
;MTNTNSILGVYLSDSLDLDAIYGNALRDEASDVVLRHPHEIDNPEDVRFAMCWLPNDKAFESYPNLELAMSIGAGVDALLAHPGLSDEVHIARVRDPHQADLMAGFAAHEVLHREREFTTLEQNAAKAHWAPLTMRAPASRKVAVLGHGTMGRAVVKAVAALGFS
;
A
#
# COMPACT_ATOMS: atom_id res chain seq x y z
N MET A 1 5.37 -30.80 17.85
CA MET A 1 6.55 -31.23 17.06
C MET A 1 6.90 -30.00 16.22
N THR A 2 7.88 -29.22 16.65
CA THR A 2 8.38 -28.07 15.91
C THR A 2 9.07 -28.58 14.66
N ASN A 3 8.53 -28.19 13.50
CA ASN A 3 9.12 -28.52 12.21
C ASN A 3 10.52 -27.88 12.16
N THR A 4 11.58 -28.65 12.08
CA THR A 4 12.99 -28.23 12.19
C THR A 4 13.46 -27.37 11.00
N ASN A 5 12.57 -26.92 10.15
CA ASN A 5 12.90 -26.18 8.93
C ASN A 5 12.03 -24.92 8.75
N SER A 6 11.44 -24.36 9.82
CA SER A 6 10.66 -23.12 9.72
C SER A 6 11.58 -21.90 9.71
N ILE A 7 11.31 -20.97 8.83
CA ILE A 7 12.00 -19.67 8.72
C ILE A 7 11.36 -18.72 9.73
N LEU A 8 12.18 -18.19 10.65
CA LEU A 8 11.72 -17.21 11.64
C LEU A 8 11.76 -15.80 11.07
N GLY A 9 10.64 -15.10 11.17
CA GLY A 9 10.51 -13.70 10.86
C GLY A 9 9.97 -12.86 12.02
N VAL A 10 10.03 -11.54 11.85
CA VAL A 10 9.56 -10.57 12.83
C VAL A 10 8.57 -9.58 12.22
N TYR A 11 7.54 -9.21 12.98
CA TYR A 11 6.67 -8.09 12.67
C TYR A 11 7.28 -6.78 13.16
N LEU A 12 7.51 -5.83 12.27
CA LEU A 12 8.06 -4.51 12.59
C LEU A 12 7.11 -3.39 12.16
N SER A 13 6.33 -2.92 13.10
CA SER A 13 5.45 -1.76 12.94
C SER A 13 5.10 -1.16 14.29
N ASP A 14 5.15 0.17 14.40
CA ASP A 14 4.76 0.90 15.60
C ASP A 14 3.27 1.31 15.58
N SER A 15 2.61 1.21 14.44
CA SER A 15 1.26 1.74 14.24
C SER A 15 0.20 0.70 13.89
N LEU A 16 0.61 -0.49 13.43
CA LEU A 16 -0.29 -1.56 13.02
C LEU A 16 0.07 -2.86 13.74
N ASP A 17 -0.96 -3.58 14.18
CA ASP A 17 -0.83 -4.98 14.60
C ASP A 17 -0.85 -5.87 13.34
N LEU A 18 0.35 -6.21 12.86
CA LEU A 18 0.53 -6.99 11.64
C LEU A 18 0.10 -8.46 11.81
N ASP A 19 0.22 -9.01 13.01
CA ASP A 19 -0.26 -10.38 13.28
C ASP A 19 -1.80 -10.42 13.25
N ALA A 20 -2.47 -9.44 13.82
CA ALA A 20 -3.93 -9.36 13.75
C ALA A 20 -4.45 -9.24 12.31
N ILE A 21 -3.69 -8.57 11.43
CA ILE A 21 -4.08 -8.34 10.03
C ILE A 21 -3.76 -9.57 9.14
N TYR A 22 -2.56 -10.12 9.26
CA TYR A 22 -2.02 -11.11 8.32
C TYR A 22 -1.77 -12.49 8.92
N GLY A 23 -1.67 -12.61 10.24
CA GLY A 23 -1.19 -13.80 10.91
C GLY A 23 -2.00 -15.06 10.59
N ASN A 24 -3.34 -14.99 10.50
CA ASN A 24 -4.16 -16.13 10.14
C ASN A 24 -3.87 -16.61 8.71
N ALA A 25 -3.86 -15.70 7.73
CA ALA A 25 -3.58 -16.04 6.35
C ALA A 25 -2.17 -16.62 6.16
N LEU A 26 -1.18 -16.09 6.87
CA LEU A 26 0.18 -16.61 6.83
C LEU A 26 0.30 -18.01 7.45
N ARG A 27 -0.38 -18.29 8.55
CA ARG A 27 -0.41 -19.62 9.16
C ARG A 27 -1.09 -20.66 8.26
N ASP A 28 -2.08 -20.25 7.50
CA ASP A 28 -2.82 -21.14 6.61
C ASP A 28 -2.06 -21.41 5.29
N GLU A 29 -1.39 -20.38 4.73
CA GLU A 29 -0.80 -20.43 3.39
C GLU A 29 0.73 -20.68 3.40
N ALA A 30 1.42 -20.42 4.51
CA ALA A 30 2.88 -20.49 4.63
C ALA A 30 3.30 -21.20 5.92
N SER A 31 3.01 -22.48 6.03
CA SER A 31 3.26 -23.29 7.24
C SER A 31 4.74 -23.47 7.62
N ASP A 32 5.67 -23.18 6.72
CA ASP A 32 7.11 -23.18 6.90
C ASP A 32 7.67 -21.83 7.37
N VAL A 33 6.81 -20.82 7.50
CA VAL A 33 7.15 -19.47 7.96
C VAL A 33 6.53 -19.23 9.33
N VAL A 34 7.32 -18.71 10.26
CA VAL A 34 6.88 -18.35 11.61
C VAL A 34 7.21 -16.89 11.85
N LEU A 35 6.18 -16.04 11.97
CA LEU A 35 6.32 -14.63 12.34
C LEU A 35 5.99 -14.44 13.81
N ARG A 36 6.76 -13.58 14.48
CA ARG A 36 6.63 -13.25 15.90
C ARG A 36 6.71 -11.74 16.11
N HIS A 37 6.10 -11.26 17.18
CA HIS A 37 6.40 -9.92 17.67
C HIS A 37 7.82 -9.86 18.29
N PRO A 38 8.48 -8.70 18.31
CA PRO A 38 9.84 -8.56 18.88
C PRO A 38 9.99 -9.12 20.30
N HIS A 39 8.96 -8.96 21.13
CA HIS A 39 8.97 -9.44 22.53
C HIS A 39 8.77 -10.97 22.70
N GLU A 40 8.43 -11.68 21.61
CA GLU A 40 8.24 -13.13 21.57
C GLU A 40 9.47 -13.86 21.00
N ILE A 41 10.51 -13.13 20.62
CA ILE A 41 11.73 -13.68 20.00
C ILE A 41 12.78 -13.89 21.07
N ASP A 42 13.10 -15.15 21.37
CA ASP A 42 14.11 -15.51 22.35
C ASP A 42 15.54 -15.27 21.82
N ASN A 43 15.78 -15.57 20.54
CA ASN A 43 17.08 -15.39 19.90
C ASN A 43 16.96 -14.56 18.61
N PRO A 44 17.26 -13.25 18.66
CA PRO A 44 17.19 -12.37 17.49
C PRO A 44 18.11 -12.79 16.32
N GLU A 45 19.19 -13.53 16.59
CA GLU A 45 20.10 -14.04 15.56
C GLU A 45 19.46 -15.09 14.63
N ASP A 46 18.33 -15.69 15.02
CA ASP A 46 17.62 -16.67 14.21
C ASP A 46 16.64 -16.02 13.21
N VAL A 47 16.38 -14.72 13.35
CA VAL A 47 15.47 -13.98 12.48
C VAL A 47 16.10 -13.79 11.10
N ARG A 48 15.40 -14.21 10.05
CA ARG A 48 15.84 -14.10 8.66
C ARG A 48 15.07 -13.07 7.86
N PHE A 49 13.82 -12.77 8.23
CA PHE A 49 13.05 -11.77 7.50
C PHE A 49 12.19 -10.92 8.44
N ALA A 50 11.82 -9.72 7.95
CA ALA A 50 10.94 -8.82 8.64
C ALA A 50 9.74 -8.45 7.75
N MET A 51 8.54 -8.50 8.30
CA MET A 51 7.34 -7.92 7.70
C MET A 51 7.13 -6.54 8.30
N CYS A 52 7.14 -5.49 7.44
CA CYS A 52 7.31 -4.12 7.89
C CYS A 52 6.17 -3.19 7.46
N TRP A 53 5.78 -2.31 8.39
CA TRP A 53 5.01 -1.11 8.07
C TRP A 53 5.54 0.08 8.86
N LEU A 54 6.24 0.98 8.18
CA LEU A 54 6.84 2.20 8.76
C LEU A 54 7.57 1.91 10.10
N PRO A 55 8.56 1.00 10.10
CA PRO A 55 9.30 0.68 11.31
C PRO A 55 10.10 1.89 11.78
N ASN A 56 10.32 2.01 13.10
CA ASN A 56 11.15 3.08 13.65
C ASN A 56 12.64 2.87 13.33
N ASP A 57 13.45 3.94 13.46
CA ASP A 57 14.87 3.97 13.06
C ASP A 57 15.75 2.86 13.69
N LYS A 58 15.33 2.28 14.82
CA LYS A 58 16.07 1.23 15.53
C LYS A 58 15.50 -0.17 15.32
N ALA A 59 14.44 -0.30 14.54
CA ALA A 59 13.69 -1.54 14.41
C ALA A 59 14.53 -2.75 13.95
N PHE A 60 15.60 -2.53 13.18
CA PHE A 60 16.46 -3.59 12.64
C PHE A 60 17.72 -3.87 13.45
N GLU A 61 18.09 -3.02 14.43
CA GLU A 61 19.35 -3.10 15.18
C GLU A 61 19.55 -4.47 15.89
N SER A 62 18.45 -5.11 16.29
CA SER A 62 18.48 -6.37 17.02
C SER A 62 18.64 -7.63 16.14
N TYR A 63 18.55 -7.50 14.80
CA TYR A 63 18.47 -8.65 13.89
C TYR A 63 19.66 -8.72 12.93
N PRO A 64 20.84 -9.17 13.42
CA PRO A 64 22.08 -9.12 12.65
C PRO A 64 22.11 -10.04 11.42
N ASN A 65 21.26 -11.06 11.39
CA ASN A 65 21.20 -12.05 10.31
C ASN A 65 19.95 -11.89 9.44
N LEU A 66 19.37 -10.68 9.42
CA LEU A 66 18.23 -10.39 8.57
C LEU A 66 18.65 -10.42 7.09
N GLU A 67 17.90 -11.15 6.29
CA GLU A 67 18.15 -11.33 4.85
C GLU A 67 17.11 -10.60 3.98
N LEU A 68 15.90 -10.40 4.51
CA LEU A 68 14.78 -9.81 3.78
C LEU A 68 13.97 -8.86 4.65
N ALA A 69 13.71 -7.65 4.16
CA ALA A 69 12.72 -6.72 4.70
C ALA A 69 11.58 -6.55 3.70
N MET A 70 10.36 -6.95 4.08
CA MET A 70 9.18 -6.89 3.22
C MET A 70 8.23 -5.79 3.68
N SER A 71 7.99 -4.79 2.82
CA SER A 71 6.91 -3.83 3.01
C SER A 71 5.55 -4.48 2.75
N ILE A 72 4.60 -4.32 3.67
CA ILE A 72 3.20 -4.70 3.45
C ILE A 72 2.47 -3.75 2.49
N GLY A 73 3.08 -2.62 2.18
CA GLY A 73 2.58 -1.66 1.19
C GLY A 73 3.21 -1.82 -0.18
N ALA A 74 2.69 -1.08 -1.15
CA ALA A 74 3.23 -1.04 -2.50
C ALA A 74 4.49 -0.16 -2.61
N GLY A 75 4.69 0.77 -1.69
CA GLY A 75 5.87 1.64 -1.59
C GLY A 75 7.01 1.00 -0.83
N VAL A 76 8.23 1.30 -1.20
CA VAL A 76 9.46 0.82 -0.53
C VAL A 76 10.40 1.96 -0.13
N ASP A 77 10.03 3.21 -0.41
CA ASP A 77 10.90 4.38 -0.19
C ASP A 77 11.37 4.49 1.26
N ALA A 78 10.48 4.20 2.23
CA ALA A 78 10.81 4.23 3.65
C ALA A 78 11.84 3.14 4.04
N LEU A 79 11.76 1.94 3.44
CA LEU A 79 12.75 0.89 3.68
C LEU A 79 14.07 1.19 2.98
N LEU A 80 14.04 1.69 1.74
CA LEU A 80 15.25 2.08 0.99
C LEU A 80 16.03 3.22 1.66
N ALA A 81 15.34 4.11 2.36
CA ALA A 81 15.95 5.23 3.09
C ALA A 81 16.16 4.95 4.58
N HIS A 82 15.88 3.73 5.05
CA HIS A 82 15.88 3.43 6.48
C HIS A 82 17.30 3.38 7.06
N PRO A 83 17.63 4.19 8.08
CA PRO A 83 19.01 4.35 8.56
C PRO A 83 19.59 3.09 9.23
N GLY A 84 18.71 2.24 9.78
CA GLY A 84 19.10 0.99 10.48
C GLY A 84 19.03 -0.26 9.62
N LEU A 85 18.68 -0.16 8.33
CA LEU A 85 18.62 -1.31 7.43
C LEU A 85 19.93 -1.41 6.64
N SER A 86 20.60 -2.56 6.70
CA SER A 86 21.83 -2.80 5.93
C SER A 86 21.53 -2.88 4.44
N ASP A 87 22.46 -2.36 3.61
CA ASP A 87 22.41 -2.44 2.14
C ASP A 87 22.45 -3.90 1.62
N GLU A 88 22.86 -4.85 2.45
CA GLU A 88 22.92 -6.28 2.11
C GLU A 88 21.55 -6.96 2.24
N VAL A 89 20.59 -6.34 2.96
CA VAL A 89 19.26 -6.89 3.17
C VAL A 89 18.39 -6.66 1.93
N HIS A 90 17.85 -7.74 1.40
CA HIS A 90 16.93 -7.64 0.27
C HIS A 90 15.63 -6.94 0.68
N ILE A 91 15.11 -6.06 -0.19
CA ILE A 91 13.84 -5.38 0.03
C ILE A 91 12.79 -5.94 -0.92
N ALA A 92 11.66 -6.37 -0.36
CA ALA A 92 10.48 -6.79 -1.11
C ALA A 92 9.26 -5.92 -0.76
N ARG A 93 8.21 -6.02 -1.57
CA ARG A 93 6.95 -5.32 -1.35
C ARG A 93 5.75 -6.13 -1.80
N VAL A 94 4.59 -5.82 -1.28
CA VAL A 94 3.33 -6.37 -1.77
C VAL A 94 2.99 -5.78 -3.15
N ARG A 95 2.50 -6.64 -4.04
CA ARG A 95 1.92 -6.26 -5.34
C ARG A 95 0.51 -6.84 -5.42
N ASP A 96 -0.46 -5.99 -5.15
CA ASP A 96 -1.87 -6.33 -5.25
C ASP A 96 -2.47 -5.73 -6.54
N PRO A 97 -2.92 -6.55 -7.50
CA PRO A 97 -3.58 -6.07 -8.72
C PRO A 97 -4.84 -5.25 -8.42
N HIS A 98 -5.59 -5.61 -7.38
CA HIS A 98 -6.83 -4.91 -7.00
C HIS A 98 -6.57 -3.50 -6.49
N GLN A 99 -5.41 -3.23 -5.90
CA GLN A 99 -5.04 -1.89 -5.46
C GLN A 99 -5.00 -0.88 -6.63
N ALA A 100 -4.57 -1.32 -7.81
CA ALA A 100 -4.56 -0.47 -8.99
C ALA A 100 -5.98 -0.06 -9.43
N ASP A 101 -6.93 -0.98 -9.35
CA ASP A 101 -8.33 -0.72 -9.69
C ASP A 101 -8.99 0.21 -8.66
N LEU A 102 -8.72 0.02 -7.37
CA LEU A 102 -9.19 0.91 -6.29
C LEU A 102 -8.65 2.33 -6.47
N MET A 103 -7.36 2.47 -6.76
CA MET A 103 -6.74 3.79 -7.02
C MET A 103 -7.26 4.43 -8.30
N ALA A 104 -7.56 3.65 -9.33
CA ALA A 104 -8.17 4.16 -10.55
C ALA A 104 -9.59 4.69 -10.29
N GLY A 105 -10.37 4.01 -9.46
CA GLY A 105 -11.70 4.47 -9.04
C GLY A 105 -11.63 5.79 -8.26
N PHE A 106 -10.69 5.90 -7.31
CA PHE A 106 -10.46 7.14 -6.56
C PHE A 106 -10.09 8.31 -7.49
N ALA A 107 -9.13 8.10 -8.40
CA ALA A 107 -8.71 9.13 -9.35
C ALA A 107 -9.83 9.54 -10.30
N ALA A 108 -10.63 8.59 -10.79
CA ALA A 108 -11.79 8.85 -11.64
C ALA A 108 -12.87 9.67 -10.91
N HIS A 109 -13.11 9.36 -9.63
CA HIS A 109 -14.00 10.16 -8.77
C HIS A 109 -13.53 11.61 -8.70
N GLU A 110 -12.25 11.86 -8.39
CA GLU A 110 -11.72 13.22 -8.27
C GLU A 110 -11.79 14.01 -9.57
N VAL A 111 -11.51 13.38 -10.71
CA VAL A 111 -11.65 13.99 -12.03
C VAL A 111 -13.09 14.39 -12.29
N LEU A 112 -14.05 13.49 -12.07
CA LEU A 112 -15.47 13.77 -12.24
C LEU A 112 -15.97 14.83 -11.26
N HIS A 113 -15.57 14.74 -10.00
CA HIS A 113 -15.98 15.66 -8.94
C HIS A 113 -15.65 17.11 -9.32
N ARG A 114 -14.41 17.33 -9.81
CA ARG A 114 -13.99 18.65 -10.30
C ARG A 114 -14.67 19.07 -11.59
N GLU A 115 -14.70 18.18 -12.58
CA GLU A 115 -15.23 18.55 -13.91
C GLU A 115 -16.74 18.80 -13.91
N ARG A 116 -17.47 18.11 -13.03
CA ARG A 116 -18.91 18.23 -12.87
C ARG A 116 -19.32 19.20 -11.77
N GLU A 117 -18.37 19.83 -11.10
CA GLU A 117 -18.61 20.79 -10.02
C GLU A 117 -19.54 20.22 -8.92
N PHE A 118 -19.34 18.94 -8.54
CA PHE A 118 -20.22 18.26 -7.57
C PHE A 118 -20.32 19.01 -6.24
N THR A 119 -19.24 19.62 -5.75
CA THR A 119 -19.29 20.48 -4.56
C THR A 119 -20.32 21.59 -4.68
N THR A 120 -20.39 22.26 -5.85
CA THR A 120 -21.38 23.33 -6.09
C THR A 120 -22.79 22.76 -6.10
N LEU A 121 -22.99 21.60 -6.74
CA LEU A 121 -24.31 20.95 -6.78
C LEU A 121 -24.77 20.51 -5.39
N GLU A 122 -23.89 19.95 -4.58
CA GLU A 122 -24.17 19.55 -3.19
C GLU A 122 -24.54 20.76 -2.32
N GLN A 123 -23.79 21.86 -2.43
CA GLN A 123 -24.08 23.10 -1.70
C GLN A 123 -25.44 23.70 -2.12
N ASN A 124 -25.76 23.64 -3.41
CA ASN A 124 -27.04 24.11 -3.92
C ASN A 124 -28.19 23.21 -3.45
N ALA A 125 -28.00 21.91 -3.47
CA ALA A 125 -28.97 20.93 -2.95
C ALA A 125 -29.27 21.14 -1.46
N ALA A 126 -28.24 21.36 -0.64
CA ALA A 126 -28.39 21.64 0.79
C ALA A 126 -29.21 22.92 1.08
N LYS A 127 -29.21 23.86 0.15
CA LYS A 127 -29.98 25.15 0.23
C LYS A 127 -31.31 25.08 -0.51
N ALA A 128 -31.71 23.91 -1.04
CA ALA A 128 -32.86 23.75 -1.94
C ALA A 128 -32.84 24.77 -3.12
N HIS A 129 -31.65 25.10 -3.59
CA HIS A 129 -31.43 26.07 -4.67
C HIS A 129 -31.19 25.35 -6.00
N TRP A 130 -32.11 25.55 -6.96
CA TRP A 130 -31.94 25.02 -8.32
C TRP A 130 -31.14 26.02 -9.17
N ALA A 131 -29.87 25.67 -9.46
CA ALA A 131 -28.99 26.42 -10.33
C ALA A 131 -28.30 25.46 -11.32
N PRO A 132 -28.76 25.40 -12.57
CA PRO A 132 -28.14 24.51 -13.56
C PRO A 132 -26.73 24.99 -13.91
N LEU A 133 -25.80 24.06 -13.98
CA LEU A 133 -24.41 24.29 -14.37
C LEU A 133 -24.24 24.05 -15.88
N THR A 134 -23.32 24.81 -16.50
CA THR A 134 -22.95 24.57 -17.89
C THR A 134 -22.03 23.34 -17.98
N MET A 135 -22.53 22.23 -18.53
CA MET A 135 -21.77 21.02 -18.73
C MET A 135 -20.95 21.09 -20.01
N ARG A 136 -19.72 20.56 -19.92
CA ARG A 136 -18.83 20.43 -21.09
C ARG A 136 -18.69 18.96 -21.47
N ALA A 137 -18.46 18.71 -22.76
CA ALA A 137 -18.18 17.35 -23.21
C ALA A 137 -16.84 16.85 -22.65
N PRO A 138 -16.77 15.64 -22.07
CA PRO A 138 -15.52 15.11 -21.51
C PRO A 138 -14.35 15.16 -22.49
N ALA A 139 -14.58 14.86 -23.77
CA ALA A 139 -13.57 14.91 -24.83
C ALA A 139 -12.94 16.31 -25.04
N SER A 140 -13.59 17.38 -24.55
CA SER A 140 -13.00 18.72 -24.58
C SER A 140 -11.98 18.98 -23.45
N ARG A 141 -11.80 18.00 -22.55
CA ARG A 141 -10.92 18.09 -21.39
C ARG A 141 -9.78 17.09 -21.51
N LYS A 142 -8.58 17.57 -21.23
CA LYS A 142 -7.38 16.75 -21.20
C LYS A 142 -7.03 16.41 -19.74
N VAL A 143 -6.79 15.13 -19.48
CA VAL A 143 -6.33 14.64 -18.18
C VAL A 143 -4.91 14.10 -18.36
N ALA A 144 -3.93 14.71 -17.71
CA ALA A 144 -2.57 14.24 -17.70
C ALA A 144 -2.33 13.31 -16.51
N VAL A 145 -1.78 12.13 -16.77
CA VAL A 145 -1.38 11.16 -15.74
C VAL A 145 0.14 11.08 -15.72
N LEU A 146 0.74 11.49 -14.60
CA LEU A 146 2.18 11.40 -14.40
C LEU A 146 2.54 9.99 -13.90
N GLY A 147 3.33 9.28 -14.70
CA GLY A 147 3.70 7.89 -14.47
C GLY A 147 2.80 6.88 -15.20
N HIS A 148 3.41 5.95 -15.92
CA HIS A 148 2.72 4.95 -16.74
C HIS A 148 3.03 3.51 -16.29
N GLY A 149 3.20 3.33 -14.96
CA GLY A 149 3.28 2.03 -14.30
C GLY A 149 1.91 1.37 -14.15
N THR A 150 1.81 0.35 -13.29
CA THR A 150 0.56 -0.39 -13.05
C THR A 150 -0.60 0.52 -12.64
N MET A 151 -0.36 1.43 -11.68
CA MET A 151 -1.36 2.39 -11.19
C MET A 151 -1.75 3.39 -12.28
N GLY A 152 -0.77 4.04 -12.92
CA GLY A 152 -1.05 5.04 -13.94
C GLY A 152 -1.82 4.49 -15.13
N ARG A 153 -1.50 3.28 -15.60
CA ARG A 153 -2.27 2.61 -16.67
C ARG A 153 -3.72 2.33 -16.28
N ALA A 154 -3.97 1.91 -15.04
CA ALA A 154 -5.32 1.69 -14.54
C ALA A 154 -6.11 3.00 -14.50
N VAL A 155 -5.50 4.09 -14.03
CA VAL A 155 -6.09 5.43 -14.01
C VAL A 155 -6.40 5.91 -15.43
N VAL A 156 -5.44 5.81 -16.36
CA VAL A 156 -5.65 6.20 -17.78
C VAL A 156 -6.83 5.45 -18.38
N LYS A 157 -6.91 4.13 -18.16
CA LYS A 157 -8.03 3.31 -18.65
C LYS A 157 -9.37 3.77 -18.08
N ALA A 158 -9.45 4.03 -16.77
CA ALA A 158 -10.68 4.47 -16.11
C ALA A 158 -11.13 5.86 -16.61
N VAL A 159 -10.21 6.82 -16.71
CA VAL A 159 -10.51 8.18 -17.14
C VAL A 159 -10.87 8.23 -18.63
N ALA A 160 -10.19 7.47 -19.49
CA ALA A 160 -10.53 7.35 -20.90
C ALA A 160 -11.92 6.74 -21.11
N ALA A 161 -12.33 5.75 -20.30
CA ALA A 161 -13.67 5.16 -20.36
C ALA A 161 -14.78 6.17 -20.02
N LEU A 162 -14.47 7.24 -19.30
CA LEU A 162 -15.39 8.37 -19.02
C LEU A 162 -15.44 9.39 -20.16
N GLY A 163 -14.67 9.18 -21.24
CA GLY A 163 -14.63 10.01 -22.43
C GLY A 163 -13.67 11.22 -22.35
N PHE A 164 -12.82 11.30 -21.34
CA PHE A 164 -11.75 12.31 -21.29
C PHE A 164 -10.59 11.96 -22.26
N SER A 165 -9.91 13.00 -22.76
CA SER A 165 -8.78 12.86 -23.68
C SER A 165 -7.44 13.13 -23.01
#